data_55dda4fbc1eb5c0668c3bb1a9575e18f
#
_entry.id   55dda4fbc1eb5c0668c3bb1a9575e18f
#
_cell.length_a   1.000
_cell.length_b   1.000
_cell.length_c   1.000
_cell.angle_alpha   90.00
_cell.angle_beta   90.00
_cell.angle_gamma   90.00
#
_symmetry.space_group_name_H-M   'P 1'
#
loop_
_entity.id
_entity.type
_entity.pdbx_description
1 polymer ?
#
loop_
_entity_poly.entity_id
_entity_poly.type
_entity_poly.pdbx_seq_one_letter_code
_entity_poly.pdbx_strand_id
1 'polypeptide(L)'
;MKPVTEPILLAAANAFDFGGPVVCDGRHYGEGHINDTYLVWRADHSKRFILQRINTDTFTDPVGLMENICGVTRHLSRKILAEGGDPGRECLNVIPTLSGAAYYIDSEGNAWRAYDFVENTVCLQQVGCEADFRTVAETLGKFQNQLADYPASTLHETIARFHDTPNRYANFEKALAADALGRAKTIAPEIAFIRAREKDCHVLLDQLAAGEIPLRVTHNDTKINNVLLDEATGKGICVIDLDTVMPGLSAYDFGDSIRTGANDCAEDEPDQSKVHFDLHLYEVFAKGYLSTAGSTMHTAEKKSLAWGAKLMTLECGIRFLTDYLEGDHYFHIARPNHNLDRARTQFTLVRQMEDVFDQMTAIVCPETDL
;
A
#
# COMPACT_ATOMS: atom_id res chain seq x y z
N MET A 1 -2.55 -19.40 -5.89
CA MET A 1 -3.98 -19.87 -6.00
C MET A 1 -4.18 -20.77 -7.23
N LYS A 2 -5.18 -21.69 -7.23
CA LYS A 2 -5.57 -22.46 -8.42
C LYS A 2 -6.31 -21.58 -9.43
N PRO A 3 -6.26 -21.85 -10.74
CA PRO A 3 -7.06 -21.14 -11.73
C PRO A 3 -8.55 -21.19 -11.41
N VAL A 4 -9.26 -20.08 -11.61
CA VAL A 4 -10.71 -20.01 -11.44
C VAL A 4 -11.39 -20.63 -12.65
N THR A 5 -12.33 -21.55 -12.42
CA THR A 5 -13.15 -22.12 -13.50
C THR A 5 -14.38 -21.26 -13.76
N GLU A 6 -14.89 -21.27 -14.99
CA GLU A 6 -16.09 -20.52 -15.36
C GLU A 6 -17.30 -20.79 -14.43
N PRO A 7 -17.64 -22.04 -14.06
CA PRO A 7 -18.73 -22.32 -13.14
C PRO A 7 -18.55 -21.67 -11.75
N ILE A 8 -17.32 -21.66 -11.22
CA ILE A 8 -17.01 -21.02 -9.94
C ILE A 8 -17.16 -19.51 -10.04
N LEU A 9 -16.64 -18.89 -11.11
CA LEU A 9 -16.76 -17.45 -11.34
C LEU A 9 -18.22 -17.01 -11.47
N LEU A 10 -19.02 -17.75 -12.25
CA LEU A 10 -20.46 -17.48 -12.41
C LEU A 10 -21.23 -17.67 -11.10
N ALA A 11 -20.91 -18.68 -10.30
CA ALA A 11 -21.50 -18.88 -8.99
C ALA A 11 -21.16 -17.69 -8.05
N ALA A 12 -19.90 -17.25 -8.03
CA ALA A 12 -19.48 -16.10 -7.25
C ALA A 12 -20.17 -14.81 -7.72
N ALA A 13 -20.23 -14.54 -9.04
CA ALA A 13 -20.93 -13.38 -9.58
C ALA A 13 -22.42 -13.36 -9.22
N ASN A 14 -23.10 -14.51 -9.22
CA ASN A 14 -24.51 -14.60 -8.86
C ASN A 14 -24.78 -14.60 -7.34
N ALA A 15 -23.75 -14.62 -6.51
CA ALA A 15 -23.91 -14.59 -5.05
C ALA A 15 -24.15 -13.18 -4.49
N PHE A 16 -23.80 -12.12 -5.23
CA PHE A 16 -23.86 -10.74 -4.79
C PHE A 16 -25.10 -10.00 -5.30
N ASP A 17 -25.56 -9.00 -4.54
CA ASP A 17 -26.70 -8.16 -4.90
C ASP A 17 -26.26 -6.98 -5.81
N PHE A 18 -26.12 -7.26 -7.07
CA PHE A 18 -25.84 -6.24 -8.09
C PHE A 18 -27.10 -5.50 -8.58
N GLY A 19 -28.23 -5.72 -7.95
CA GLY A 19 -29.51 -5.10 -8.31
C GLY A 19 -30.13 -5.66 -9.61
N GLY A 20 -29.71 -6.84 -10.07
CA GLY A 20 -30.22 -7.51 -11.26
C GLY A 20 -29.22 -8.52 -11.84
N PRO A 21 -29.59 -9.21 -12.95
CA PRO A 21 -28.73 -10.17 -13.62
C PRO A 21 -27.42 -9.53 -14.08
N VAL A 22 -26.34 -10.31 -14.02
CA VAL A 22 -24.99 -9.88 -14.40
C VAL A 22 -24.36 -10.81 -15.42
N VAL A 23 -23.35 -10.28 -16.11
CA VAL A 23 -22.45 -11.02 -17.02
C VAL A 23 -21.01 -10.74 -16.64
N CYS A 24 -20.16 -11.74 -16.78
CA CYS A 24 -18.72 -11.66 -16.57
C CYS A 24 -18.04 -12.40 -17.71
N ASP A 25 -17.05 -11.77 -18.36
CA ASP A 25 -16.34 -12.37 -19.50
C ASP A 25 -15.20 -13.30 -19.09
N GLY A 26 -14.95 -13.42 -17.79
CA GLY A 26 -13.92 -14.29 -17.23
C GLY A 26 -12.49 -13.79 -17.40
N ARG A 27 -12.29 -12.60 -17.95
CA ARG A 27 -10.95 -12.02 -18.08
C ARG A 27 -10.53 -11.32 -16.80
N HIS A 28 -9.25 -11.48 -16.45
CA HIS A 28 -8.66 -10.68 -15.38
C HIS A 28 -8.72 -9.19 -15.72
N TYR A 29 -9.01 -8.39 -14.70
CA TYR A 29 -9.09 -6.93 -14.79
C TYR A 29 -8.02 -6.28 -13.91
N GLY A 30 -7.30 -5.28 -14.47
CA GLY A 30 -6.26 -4.53 -13.76
C GLY A 30 -4.91 -5.23 -13.67
N GLU A 31 -3.96 -4.54 -13.07
CA GLU A 31 -2.55 -4.97 -12.94
C GLU A 31 -2.24 -5.59 -11.55
N GLY A 32 -3.27 -5.81 -10.73
CA GLY A 32 -3.10 -6.40 -9.40
C GLY A 32 -2.62 -7.85 -9.46
N HIS A 33 -1.63 -8.23 -8.64
CA HIS A 33 -1.00 -9.54 -8.69
C HIS A 33 -1.35 -10.47 -7.51
N ILE A 34 -2.02 -9.94 -6.48
CA ILE A 34 -2.31 -10.72 -5.27
C ILE A 34 -3.67 -11.42 -5.39
N ASN A 35 -4.72 -10.65 -5.66
CA ASN A 35 -6.09 -11.17 -5.80
C ASN A 35 -6.43 -11.42 -7.27
N ASP A 36 -7.33 -12.36 -7.52
CA ASP A 36 -7.92 -12.48 -8.86
C ASP A 36 -9.08 -11.49 -9.00
N THR A 37 -8.93 -10.53 -9.89
CA THR A 37 -9.89 -9.44 -10.10
C THR A 37 -10.61 -9.61 -11.44
N TYR A 38 -11.92 -9.47 -11.44
CA TYR A 38 -12.78 -9.59 -12.60
C TYR A 38 -13.72 -8.38 -12.72
N LEU A 39 -13.99 -7.96 -13.96
CA LEU A 39 -15.00 -6.98 -14.26
C LEU A 39 -16.35 -7.69 -14.47
N VAL A 40 -17.37 -7.24 -13.75
CA VAL A 40 -18.76 -7.71 -13.86
C VAL A 40 -19.63 -6.58 -14.38
N TRP A 41 -20.57 -6.90 -15.27
CA TRP A 41 -21.49 -5.97 -15.87
C TRP A 41 -22.92 -6.35 -15.52
N ARG A 42 -23.78 -5.38 -15.26
CA ARG A 42 -25.20 -5.67 -15.38
C ARG A 42 -25.53 -6.16 -16.80
N ALA A 43 -26.47 -7.08 -16.91
CA ALA A 43 -26.84 -7.65 -18.20
C ALA A 43 -27.37 -6.60 -19.21
N ASP A 44 -27.90 -5.47 -18.72
CA ASP A 44 -28.30 -4.33 -19.51
C ASP A 44 -27.15 -3.33 -19.81
N HIS A 45 -25.93 -3.65 -19.37
CA HIS A 45 -24.73 -2.82 -19.47
C HIS A 45 -24.84 -1.42 -18.83
N SER A 46 -25.79 -1.20 -17.93
CA SER A 46 -26.00 0.10 -17.27
C SER A 46 -24.99 0.39 -16.16
N LYS A 47 -24.34 -0.63 -15.57
CA LYS A 47 -23.40 -0.48 -14.45
C LYS A 47 -22.34 -1.57 -14.47
N ARG A 48 -21.14 -1.21 -14.00
CA ARG A 48 -20.00 -2.09 -13.82
C ARG A 48 -19.71 -2.33 -12.34
N PHE A 49 -19.06 -3.44 -12.06
CA PHE A 49 -18.66 -3.84 -10.71
C PHE A 49 -17.32 -4.56 -10.75
N ILE A 50 -16.62 -4.55 -9.65
CA ILE A 50 -15.42 -5.36 -9.42
C ILE A 50 -15.80 -6.57 -8.59
N LEU A 51 -15.45 -7.77 -9.06
CA LEU A 51 -15.54 -9.01 -8.33
C LEU A 51 -14.12 -9.54 -8.08
N GLN A 52 -13.78 -9.83 -6.82
CA GLN A 52 -12.44 -10.30 -6.47
C GLN A 52 -12.49 -11.61 -5.69
N ARG A 53 -11.62 -12.56 -6.08
CA ARG A 53 -11.27 -13.69 -5.23
C ARG A 53 -10.09 -13.29 -4.35
N ILE A 54 -10.29 -13.32 -3.04
CA ILE A 54 -9.26 -12.99 -2.05
C ILE A 54 -8.20 -14.07 -2.03
N ASN A 55 -6.94 -13.67 -2.05
CA ASN A 55 -5.81 -14.59 -1.90
C ASN A 55 -5.63 -14.98 -0.43
N THR A 56 -6.19 -16.11 -0.05
CA THR A 56 -6.13 -16.63 1.32
C THR A 56 -4.77 -17.22 1.70
N ASP A 57 -3.84 -17.38 0.75
CA ASP A 57 -2.43 -17.71 1.06
C ASP A 57 -1.70 -16.49 1.65
N THR A 58 -2.11 -15.28 1.24
CA THR A 58 -1.58 -13.99 1.76
C THR A 58 -2.44 -13.47 2.92
N PHE A 59 -3.76 -13.41 2.72
CA PHE A 59 -4.72 -12.91 3.71
C PHE A 59 -5.43 -14.10 4.36
N THR A 60 -4.77 -14.67 5.37
CA THR A 60 -5.20 -15.94 5.99
C THR A 60 -6.50 -15.82 6.80
N ASP A 61 -6.91 -14.61 7.13
CA ASP A 61 -8.20 -14.30 7.79
C ASP A 61 -9.06 -13.38 6.89
N PRO A 62 -9.79 -13.94 5.91
CA PRO A 62 -10.67 -13.16 5.05
C PRO A 62 -11.87 -12.54 5.81
N VAL A 63 -12.22 -13.07 6.97
CA VAL A 63 -13.29 -12.50 7.83
C VAL A 63 -12.83 -11.18 8.43
N GLY A 64 -11.70 -11.20 9.15
CA GLY A 64 -11.11 -10.01 9.73
C GLY A 64 -10.74 -8.96 8.68
N LEU A 65 -10.26 -9.39 7.51
CA LEU A 65 -10.02 -8.52 6.36
C LEU A 65 -11.29 -7.76 5.96
N MET A 66 -12.40 -8.47 5.77
CA MET A 66 -13.66 -7.84 5.37
C MET A 66 -14.30 -7.01 6.48
N GLU A 67 -14.10 -7.37 7.75
CA GLU A 67 -14.50 -6.53 8.89
C GLU A 67 -13.78 -5.18 8.87
N ASN A 68 -12.45 -5.18 8.64
CA ASN A 68 -11.66 -3.95 8.47
C ASN A 68 -12.20 -3.09 7.33
N ILE A 69 -12.32 -3.67 6.14
CA ILE A 69 -12.77 -2.96 4.93
C ILE A 69 -14.17 -2.36 5.14
N CYS A 70 -15.12 -3.15 5.64
CA CYS A 70 -16.49 -2.67 5.90
C CYS A 70 -16.55 -1.61 7.01
N GLY A 71 -15.73 -1.74 8.05
CA GLY A 71 -15.62 -0.76 9.12
C GLY A 71 -15.11 0.58 8.62
N VAL A 72 -13.97 0.54 7.92
CA VAL A 72 -13.29 1.72 7.38
C VAL A 72 -14.13 2.41 6.30
N THR A 73 -14.65 1.68 5.32
CA THR A 73 -15.46 2.27 4.25
C THR A 73 -16.77 2.88 4.76
N ARG A 74 -17.41 2.27 5.75
CA ARG A 74 -18.60 2.84 6.41
C ARG A 74 -18.27 4.13 7.14
N HIS A 75 -17.10 4.21 7.79
CA HIS A 75 -16.65 5.41 8.47
C HIS A 75 -16.35 6.52 7.46
N LEU A 76 -15.59 6.22 6.41
CA LEU A 76 -15.27 7.15 5.32
C LEU A 76 -16.55 7.69 4.66
N SER A 77 -17.52 6.84 4.34
CA SER A 77 -18.80 7.26 3.75
C SER A 77 -19.52 8.30 4.60
N ARG A 78 -19.52 8.13 5.94
CA ARG A 78 -20.12 9.12 6.85
C ARG A 78 -19.38 10.45 6.85
N LYS A 79 -18.03 10.41 6.85
CA LYS A 79 -17.19 11.62 6.80
C LYS A 79 -17.39 12.37 5.49
N ILE A 80 -17.33 11.67 4.36
CA ILE A 80 -17.54 12.23 3.02
C ILE A 80 -18.90 12.91 2.91
N LEU A 81 -19.97 12.24 3.37
CA LEU A 81 -21.32 12.84 3.42
C LEU A 81 -21.38 14.10 4.27
N ALA A 82 -20.73 14.09 5.45
CA ALA A 82 -20.67 15.25 6.34
C ALA A 82 -19.90 16.43 5.73
N GLU A 83 -18.93 16.16 4.86
CA GLU A 83 -18.15 17.14 4.09
C GLU A 83 -18.87 17.59 2.80
N GLY A 84 -20.06 17.03 2.47
CA GLY A 84 -20.83 17.34 1.27
C GLY A 84 -20.33 16.66 0.01
N GLY A 85 -19.51 15.61 0.14
CA GLY A 85 -19.01 14.78 -0.96
C GLY A 85 -19.96 13.65 -1.34
N ASP A 86 -19.54 12.84 -2.32
CA ASP A 86 -20.27 11.69 -2.85
C ASP A 86 -19.58 10.36 -2.47
N PRO A 87 -20.06 9.65 -1.42
CA PRO A 87 -19.48 8.35 -1.03
C PRO A 87 -19.58 7.30 -2.14
N GLY A 88 -20.52 7.43 -3.08
CA GLY A 88 -20.65 6.53 -4.23
C GLY A 88 -19.45 6.58 -5.17
N ARG A 89 -18.66 7.66 -5.11
CA ARG A 89 -17.44 7.84 -5.91
C ARG A 89 -16.16 7.99 -5.07
N GLU A 90 -16.26 8.63 -3.90
CA GLU A 90 -15.09 9.01 -3.09
C GLU A 90 -14.66 7.91 -2.10
N CYS A 91 -15.36 6.78 -2.05
CA CYS A 91 -15.05 5.64 -1.20
C CYS A 91 -15.34 4.33 -1.93
N LEU A 92 -14.62 3.26 -1.60
CA LEU A 92 -15.01 1.92 -2.03
C LEU A 92 -16.34 1.52 -1.38
N ASN A 93 -17.28 1.05 -2.20
CA ASN A 93 -18.58 0.54 -1.77
C ASN A 93 -18.60 -0.98 -1.89
N VAL A 94 -18.60 -1.66 -0.74
CA VAL A 94 -18.75 -3.12 -0.68
C VAL A 94 -20.17 -3.51 -1.04
N ILE A 95 -20.33 -4.38 -2.03
CA ILE A 95 -21.62 -4.93 -2.43
C ILE A 95 -21.89 -6.16 -1.57
N PRO A 96 -23.03 -6.20 -0.84
CA PRO A 96 -23.38 -7.37 -0.05
C PRO A 96 -23.78 -8.55 -0.95
N THR A 97 -23.67 -9.75 -0.41
CA THR A 97 -24.30 -10.93 -1.02
C THR A 97 -25.82 -10.82 -0.95
N LEU A 98 -26.53 -11.66 -1.69
CA LEU A 98 -28.01 -11.76 -1.63
C LEU A 98 -28.53 -12.13 -0.22
N SER A 99 -27.68 -12.70 0.64
CA SER A 99 -27.98 -12.96 2.06
C SER A 99 -27.59 -11.81 3.00
N GLY A 100 -27.01 -10.72 2.48
CA GLY A 100 -26.57 -9.55 3.25
C GLY A 100 -25.16 -9.66 3.83
N ALA A 101 -24.38 -10.72 3.52
CA ALA A 101 -23.00 -10.86 3.98
C ALA A 101 -22.05 -10.00 3.13
N ALA A 102 -20.91 -9.59 3.71
CA ALA A 102 -19.90 -8.78 3.02
C ALA A 102 -19.01 -9.57 2.06
N TYR A 103 -19.01 -10.87 2.14
CA TYR A 103 -18.22 -11.77 1.31
C TYR A 103 -18.97 -13.08 1.06
N TYR A 104 -18.54 -13.84 0.06
CA TYR A 104 -19.09 -15.14 -0.31
C TYR A 104 -17.99 -16.20 -0.26
N ILE A 105 -18.32 -17.38 0.27
CA ILE A 105 -17.44 -18.57 0.20
C ILE A 105 -18.00 -19.52 -0.86
N ASP A 106 -17.21 -19.84 -1.86
CA ASP A 106 -17.62 -20.77 -2.91
C ASP A 106 -17.52 -22.24 -2.47
N SER A 107 -17.91 -23.16 -3.38
CA SER A 107 -17.88 -24.61 -3.12
C SER A 107 -16.47 -25.20 -2.95
N GLU A 108 -15.43 -24.48 -3.34
CA GLU A 108 -14.04 -24.87 -3.17
C GLU A 108 -13.38 -24.22 -1.94
N GLY A 109 -14.13 -23.39 -1.20
CA GLY A 109 -13.64 -22.69 -0.01
C GLY A 109 -12.94 -21.37 -0.30
N ASN A 110 -12.98 -20.84 -1.54
CA ASN A 110 -12.42 -19.53 -1.83
C ASN A 110 -13.34 -18.41 -1.34
N ALA A 111 -12.75 -17.34 -0.80
CA ALA A 111 -13.47 -16.15 -0.37
C ALA A 111 -13.56 -15.14 -1.52
N TRP A 112 -14.75 -14.58 -1.74
CA TRP A 112 -15.05 -13.61 -2.78
C TRP A 112 -15.69 -12.36 -2.18
N ARG A 113 -15.39 -11.22 -2.78
CA ARG A 113 -16.00 -9.92 -2.46
C ARG A 113 -16.34 -9.15 -3.72
N ALA A 114 -17.21 -8.17 -3.61
CA ALA A 114 -17.56 -7.30 -4.72
C ALA A 114 -17.61 -5.84 -4.31
N TYR A 115 -17.29 -4.95 -5.26
CA TYR A 115 -17.32 -3.50 -5.11
C TYR A 115 -18.05 -2.85 -6.27
N ASP A 116 -18.64 -1.67 -6.02
CA ASP A 116 -19.02 -0.77 -7.11
C ASP A 116 -17.78 -0.38 -7.91
N PHE A 117 -17.93 -0.32 -9.22
CA PHE A 117 -16.89 0.25 -10.09
C PHE A 117 -16.98 1.79 -10.05
N VAL A 118 -15.86 2.45 -9.77
CA VAL A 118 -15.81 3.92 -9.77
C VAL A 118 -15.62 4.40 -11.20
N GLU A 119 -16.69 4.92 -11.80
CA GLU A 119 -16.71 5.33 -13.21
C GLU A 119 -15.95 6.64 -13.44
N ASN A 120 -15.48 6.83 -14.69
CA ASN A 120 -14.79 8.04 -15.17
C ASN A 120 -13.56 8.38 -14.31
N THR A 121 -12.76 7.37 -14.00
CA THR A 121 -11.52 7.52 -13.25
C THR A 121 -10.36 6.84 -13.95
N VAL A 122 -9.17 7.38 -13.72
CA VAL A 122 -7.91 6.82 -14.17
C VAL A 122 -7.01 6.54 -12.97
N CYS A 123 -6.12 5.57 -13.13
CA CYS A 123 -5.14 5.15 -12.15
C CYS A 123 -3.75 5.39 -12.77
N LEU A 124 -2.90 6.14 -12.10
CA LEU A 124 -1.55 6.40 -12.57
C LEU A 124 -0.64 5.23 -12.22
N GLN A 125 0.16 4.78 -13.19
CA GLN A 125 1.17 3.74 -12.95
C GLN A 125 2.51 4.31 -12.52
N GLN A 126 2.77 5.57 -12.89
CA GLN A 126 3.98 6.33 -12.56
C GLN A 126 3.64 7.80 -12.37
N VAL A 127 4.50 8.54 -11.68
CA VAL A 127 4.39 9.99 -11.56
C VAL A 127 4.65 10.61 -12.94
N GLY A 128 3.62 11.17 -13.56
CA GLY A 128 3.75 11.84 -14.86
C GLY A 128 4.24 13.29 -14.72
N CYS A 129 3.83 13.97 -13.65
CA CYS A 129 4.24 15.34 -13.35
C CYS A 129 4.04 15.65 -11.86
N GLU A 130 4.60 16.77 -11.39
CA GLU A 130 4.46 17.24 -10.01
C GLU A 130 3.01 17.40 -9.55
N ALA A 131 2.12 17.87 -10.45
CA ALA A 131 0.71 18.06 -10.14
C ALA A 131 0.01 16.76 -9.82
N ASP A 132 0.32 15.69 -10.55
CA ASP A 132 -0.21 14.35 -10.31
C ASP A 132 0.23 13.83 -8.93
N PHE A 133 1.52 13.98 -8.62
CA PHE A 133 2.07 13.51 -7.36
C PHE A 133 1.54 14.29 -6.16
N ARG A 134 1.34 15.61 -6.32
CA ARG A 134 0.65 16.45 -5.34
C ARG A 134 -0.79 16.00 -5.12
N THR A 135 -1.54 15.72 -6.20
CA THR A 135 -2.93 15.27 -6.10
C THR A 135 -3.05 13.93 -5.37
N VAL A 136 -2.14 13.00 -5.66
CA VAL A 136 -2.08 11.72 -4.93
C VAL A 136 -1.79 11.97 -3.45
N ALA A 137 -0.83 12.83 -3.12
CA ALA A 137 -0.49 13.18 -1.76
C ALA A 137 -1.67 13.80 -0.99
N GLU A 138 -2.36 14.77 -1.60
CA GLU A 138 -3.55 15.41 -1.03
C GLU A 138 -4.68 14.39 -0.79
N THR A 139 -4.85 13.43 -1.69
CA THR A 139 -5.87 12.39 -1.57
C THR A 139 -5.56 11.41 -0.44
N LEU A 140 -4.32 10.94 -0.34
CA LEU A 140 -3.86 10.06 0.73
C LEU A 140 -3.88 10.78 2.08
N GLY A 141 -3.49 12.04 2.12
CA GLY A 141 -3.59 12.87 3.33
C GLY A 141 -5.06 13.09 3.77
N LYS A 142 -5.99 13.31 2.81
CA LYS A 142 -7.43 13.37 3.09
C LYS A 142 -7.94 12.06 3.68
N PHE A 143 -7.56 10.93 3.08
CA PHE A 143 -7.90 9.59 3.59
C PHE A 143 -7.42 9.39 5.03
N GLN A 144 -6.17 9.75 5.32
CA GLN A 144 -5.59 9.67 6.67
C GLN A 144 -6.33 10.59 7.65
N ASN A 145 -6.66 11.81 7.25
CA ASN A 145 -7.40 12.77 8.07
C ASN A 145 -8.82 12.30 8.39
N GLN A 146 -9.53 11.75 7.40
CA GLN A 146 -10.88 11.22 7.58
C GLN A 146 -10.91 10.02 8.53
N LEU A 147 -9.81 9.27 8.65
CA LEU A 147 -9.67 8.13 9.56
C LEU A 147 -9.00 8.49 10.90
N ALA A 148 -8.67 9.75 11.14
CA ALA A 148 -7.93 10.16 12.33
C ALA A 148 -8.66 9.86 13.66
N ASP A 149 -9.99 9.82 13.65
CA ASP A 149 -10.85 9.50 14.80
C ASP A 149 -11.40 8.06 14.77
N TYR A 150 -10.97 7.22 13.80
CA TYR A 150 -11.31 5.81 13.79
C TYR A 150 -10.42 5.06 14.81
N PRO A 151 -11.00 4.22 15.69
CA PRO A 151 -10.21 3.51 16.69
C PRO A 151 -9.38 2.39 16.05
N ALA A 152 -8.14 2.68 15.69
CA ALA A 152 -7.23 1.76 15.01
C ALA A 152 -7.09 0.39 15.72
N SER A 153 -7.20 0.37 17.06
CA SER A 153 -7.13 -0.86 17.87
C SER A 153 -8.28 -1.85 17.65
N THR A 154 -9.31 -1.44 16.91
CA THR A 154 -10.44 -2.34 16.55
C THR A 154 -10.20 -3.10 15.26
N LEU A 155 -9.16 -2.75 14.51
CA LEU A 155 -8.83 -3.42 13.27
C LEU A 155 -7.98 -4.67 13.51
N HIS A 156 -8.16 -5.68 12.66
CA HIS A 156 -7.36 -6.89 12.60
C HIS A 156 -6.05 -6.64 11.86
N GLU A 157 -4.97 -7.29 12.27
CA GLU A 157 -3.77 -7.37 11.45
C GLU A 157 -4.03 -8.32 10.27
N THR A 158 -4.21 -7.81 9.08
CA THR A 158 -4.47 -8.61 7.87
C THR A 158 -3.23 -9.35 7.39
N ILE A 159 -2.05 -8.80 7.64
CA ILE A 159 -0.74 -9.43 7.46
C ILE A 159 0.06 -9.22 8.74
N ALA A 160 0.32 -10.30 9.47
CA ALA A 160 1.03 -10.23 10.73
C ALA A 160 2.42 -9.60 10.59
N ARG A 161 2.72 -8.62 11.45
CA ARG A 161 4.02 -7.94 11.51
C ARG A 161 4.43 -7.34 10.15
N PHE A 162 3.51 -6.72 9.43
CA PHE A 162 3.73 -6.29 8.05
C PHE A 162 4.89 -5.28 7.94
N HIS A 163 4.84 -4.17 8.69
CA HIS A 163 5.89 -3.15 8.78
C HIS A 163 6.67 -3.23 10.10
N ASP A 164 6.99 -4.44 10.55
CA ASP A 164 7.89 -4.67 11.68
C ASP A 164 9.33 -4.74 11.16
N THR A 165 9.95 -3.58 10.92
CA THR A 165 11.30 -3.47 10.35
C THR A 165 12.35 -4.22 11.18
N PRO A 166 12.34 -4.20 12.54
CA PRO A 166 13.22 -5.06 13.34
C PRO A 166 13.06 -6.55 13.02
N ASN A 167 11.84 -7.02 12.83
CA ASN A 167 11.58 -8.40 12.45
C ASN A 167 12.07 -8.71 11.03
N ARG A 168 11.96 -7.76 10.09
CA ARG A 168 12.52 -7.92 8.74
C ARG A 168 14.04 -8.04 8.81
N TYR A 169 14.70 -7.22 9.63
CA TYR A 169 16.13 -7.35 9.90
C TYR A 169 16.50 -8.72 10.49
N ALA A 170 15.77 -9.19 11.51
CA ALA A 170 16.01 -10.49 12.11
C ALA A 170 15.81 -11.65 11.10
N ASN A 171 14.84 -11.56 10.20
CA ASN A 171 14.63 -12.55 9.13
C ASN A 171 15.77 -12.53 8.12
N PHE A 172 16.27 -11.34 7.77
CA PHE A 172 17.47 -11.19 6.92
C PHE A 172 18.69 -11.90 7.55
N GLU A 173 18.95 -11.67 8.84
CA GLU A 173 20.09 -12.32 9.52
C GLU A 173 19.93 -13.86 9.57
N LYS A 174 18.71 -14.37 9.71
CA LYS A 174 18.43 -15.81 9.62
C LYS A 174 18.68 -16.36 8.22
N ALA A 175 18.21 -15.69 7.18
CA ALA A 175 18.43 -16.09 5.80
C ALA A 175 19.92 -16.05 5.44
N LEU A 176 20.63 -15.02 5.92
CA LEU A 176 22.08 -14.89 5.76
C LEU A 176 22.85 -16.00 6.46
N ALA A 177 22.50 -16.36 7.69
CA ALA A 177 23.13 -17.45 8.43
C ALA A 177 22.88 -18.82 7.79
N ALA A 178 21.70 -19.01 7.19
CA ALA A 178 21.37 -20.23 6.46
C ALA A 178 22.12 -20.33 5.13
N ASP A 179 22.30 -19.21 4.43
CA ASP A 179 22.94 -19.09 3.10
C ASP A 179 22.67 -20.29 2.17
N ALA A 180 21.40 -20.68 2.09
CA ALA A 180 20.97 -21.95 1.48
C ALA A 180 21.48 -22.16 0.04
N LEU A 181 21.75 -21.07 -0.68
CA LEU A 181 22.21 -21.08 -2.07
C LEU A 181 23.67 -20.63 -2.22
N GLY A 182 24.39 -20.33 -1.14
CA GLY A 182 25.76 -19.86 -1.17
C GLY A 182 25.92 -18.46 -1.81
N ARG A 183 24.88 -17.63 -1.75
CA ARG A 183 24.84 -16.30 -2.39
C ARG A 183 25.48 -15.21 -1.50
N ALA A 184 25.59 -15.42 -0.18
CA ALA A 184 26.07 -14.42 0.78
C ALA A 184 27.46 -13.85 0.43
N LYS A 185 28.36 -14.69 -0.10
CA LYS A 185 29.72 -14.26 -0.48
C LYS A 185 29.77 -13.22 -1.59
N THR A 186 28.70 -13.08 -2.40
CA THR A 186 28.62 -12.17 -3.55
C THR A 186 28.00 -10.83 -3.22
N ILE A 187 27.43 -10.67 -2.00
CA ILE A 187 26.66 -9.50 -1.56
C ILE A 187 27.21 -8.89 -0.26
N ALA A 188 28.52 -9.01 -0.02
CA ALA A 188 29.15 -8.48 1.20
C ALA A 188 28.94 -6.95 1.40
N PRO A 189 28.93 -6.10 0.35
CA PRO A 189 28.61 -4.67 0.50
C PRO A 189 27.17 -4.43 0.99
N GLU A 190 26.20 -5.18 0.48
CA GLU A 190 24.78 -5.08 0.84
C GLU A 190 24.54 -5.54 2.28
N ILE A 191 25.22 -6.61 2.69
CA ILE A 191 25.18 -7.09 4.09
C ILE A 191 25.73 -6.02 5.04
N ALA A 192 26.87 -5.44 4.71
CA ALA A 192 27.47 -4.38 5.52
C ALA A 192 26.57 -3.13 5.59
N PHE A 193 25.90 -2.79 4.47
CA PHE A 193 24.95 -1.68 4.40
C PHE A 193 23.76 -1.87 5.36
N ILE A 194 23.14 -3.03 5.36
CA ILE A 194 21.99 -3.33 6.24
C ILE A 194 22.44 -3.33 7.72
N ARG A 195 23.54 -4.00 8.03
CA ARG A 195 24.03 -4.12 9.42
C ARG A 195 24.40 -2.76 10.02
N ALA A 196 24.92 -1.84 9.22
CA ALA A 196 25.22 -0.48 9.68
C ALA A 196 23.96 0.31 10.08
N ARG A 197 22.76 -0.15 9.66
CA ARG A 197 21.46 0.49 9.89
C ARG A 197 20.53 -0.31 10.80
N GLU A 198 21.05 -1.29 11.53
CA GLU A 198 20.26 -2.09 12.49
C GLU A 198 19.49 -1.19 13.46
N LYS A 199 20.15 -0.18 14.03
CA LYS A 199 19.52 0.75 14.99
C LYS A 199 18.38 1.55 14.36
N ASP A 200 18.51 1.94 13.10
CA ASP A 200 17.50 2.69 12.39
C ASP A 200 16.20 1.88 12.24
N CYS A 201 16.32 0.55 12.10
CA CYS A 201 15.16 -0.34 12.00
C CYS A 201 14.20 -0.25 13.19
N HIS A 202 14.66 0.21 14.34
CA HIS A 202 13.87 0.30 15.58
C HIS A 202 13.18 1.65 15.79
N VAL A 203 13.62 2.71 15.13
CA VAL A 203 13.25 4.11 15.45
C VAL A 203 11.76 4.34 15.55
N LEU A 204 10.98 3.91 14.57
CA LEU A 204 9.52 4.14 14.56
C LEU A 204 8.79 3.32 15.62
N LEU A 205 9.17 2.06 15.82
CA LEU A 205 8.56 1.21 16.84
C LEU A 205 8.96 1.62 18.25
N ASP A 206 10.18 2.12 18.46
CA ASP A 206 10.61 2.67 19.74
C ASP A 206 9.83 3.95 20.08
N GLN A 207 9.59 4.84 19.12
CA GLN A 207 8.75 6.02 19.30
C GLN A 207 7.29 5.66 19.62
N LEU A 208 6.73 4.63 18.94
CA LEU A 208 5.41 4.11 19.28
C LEU A 208 5.37 3.54 20.69
N ALA A 209 6.35 2.72 21.06
CA ALA A 209 6.44 2.12 22.40
C ALA A 209 6.62 3.18 23.51
N ALA A 210 7.34 4.27 23.22
CA ALA A 210 7.47 5.42 24.11
C ALA A 210 6.21 6.31 24.19
N GLY A 211 5.21 6.07 23.32
CA GLY A 211 4.01 6.91 23.24
C GLY A 211 4.25 8.28 22.62
N GLU A 212 5.35 8.46 21.90
CA GLU A 212 5.69 9.72 21.22
C GLU A 212 4.85 9.91 19.95
N ILE A 213 4.55 8.83 19.25
CA ILE A 213 3.68 8.81 18.07
C ILE A 213 2.52 7.82 18.28
N PRO A 214 1.30 8.16 17.79
CA PRO A 214 0.13 7.33 17.99
C PRO A 214 0.04 6.20 16.96
N LEU A 215 -0.69 5.15 17.32
CA LEU A 215 -1.18 4.16 16.36
C LEU A 215 -2.37 4.77 15.58
N ARG A 216 -2.34 4.61 14.26
CA ARG A 216 -3.36 5.09 13.32
C ARG A 216 -3.97 3.94 12.52
N VAL A 217 -5.04 4.23 11.82
CA VAL A 217 -5.48 3.43 10.69
C VAL A 217 -4.59 3.78 9.51
N THR A 218 -3.91 2.81 8.93
CA THR A 218 -3.01 3.02 7.79
C THR A 218 -3.40 2.12 6.63
N HIS A 219 -3.12 2.58 5.42
CA HIS A 219 -3.34 1.80 4.20
C HIS A 219 -2.26 0.73 4.02
N ASN A 220 -1.00 1.08 4.34
CA ASN A 220 0.20 0.23 4.29
C ASN A 220 0.63 -0.26 2.89
N ASP A 221 -0.01 0.20 1.83
CA ASP A 221 0.40 -0.02 0.43
C ASP A 221 -0.02 1.20 -0.41
N THR A 222 0.55 2.37 -0.10
CA THR A 222 0.15 3.67 -0.66
C THR A 222 0.86 4.01 -1.97
N LYS A 223 0.94 3.03 -2.85
CA LYS A 223 1.45 3.24 -4.21
C LYS A 223 0.54 4.20 -4.97
N ILE A 224 1.12 4.92 -5.91
CA ILE A 224 0.42 5.91 -6.74
C ILE A 224 -0.80 5.30 -7.47
N ASN A 225 -0.71 4.04 -7.88
CA ASN A 225 -1.79 3.34 -8.57
C ASN A 225 -2.95 2.88 -7.66
N ASN A 226 -2.86 3.09 -6.34
CA ASN A 226 -3.95 2.86 -5.40
C ASN A 226 -4.79 4.12 -5.15
N VAL A 227 -4.59 5.19 -5.95
CA VAL A 227 -5.42 6.39 -5.94
C VAL A 227 -6.09 6.57 -7.31
N LEU A 228 -7.42 6.63 -7.31
CA LEU A 228 -8.20 6.94 -8.51
C LEU A 228 -8.33 8.45 -8.67
N LEU A 229 -8.02 8.94 -9.86
CA LEU A 229 -8.18 10.34 -10.24
C LEU A 229 -9.38 10.48 -11.18
N ASP A 230 -10.14 11.56 -11.07
CA ASP A 230 -11.21 11.91 -11.98
C ASP A 230 -10.66 12.21 -13.37
N GLU A 231 -11.15 11.51 -14.37
CA GLU A 231 -10.64 11.58 -15.75
C GLU A 231 -10.77 12.99 -16.36
N ALA A 232 -11.82 13.73 -16.00
CA ALA A 232 -12.09 15.04 -16.56
C ALA A 232 -11.34 16.18 -15.86
N THR A 233 -11.12 16.06 -14.54
CA THR A 233 -10.58 17.16 -13.73
C THR A 233 -9.19 16.89 -13.18
N GLY A 234 -8.71 15.64 -13.22
CA GLY A 234 -7.45 15.22 -12.62
C GLY A 234 -7.44 15.23 -11.07
N LYS A 235 -8.59 15.47 -10.43
CA LYS A 235 -8.68 15.48 -8.97
C LYS A 235 -8.66 14.06 -8.39
N GLY A 236 -8.05 13.89 -7.23
CA GLY A 236 -8.12 12.65 -6.48
C GLY A 236 -9.55 12.36 -6.01
N ILE A 237 -10.01 11.14 -6.24
CA ILE A 237 -11.39 10.72 -5.97
C ILE A 237 -11.43 9.68 -4.86
N CYS A 238 -10.75 8.53 -5.03
CA CYS A 238 -10.93 7.38 -4.16
C CYS A 238 -9.60 6.66 -3.94
N VAL A 239 -9.35 6.26 -2.70
CA VAL A 239 -8.26 5.33 -2.36
C VAL A 239 -8.82 3.92 -2.45
N ILE A 240 -8.12 3.05 -3.18
CA ILE A 240 -8.52 1.67 -3.45
C ILE A 240 -7.49 0.67 -2.90
N ASP A 241 -7.79 -0.63 -3.01
CA ASP A 241 -6.93 -1.73 -2.54
C ASP A 241 -6.71 -1.71 -1.02
N LEU A 242 -7.82 -1.74 -0.27
CA LEU A 242 -7.83 -1.63 1.19
C LEU A 242 -7.45 -2.94 1.93
N ASP A 243 -6.80 -3.89 1.28
CA ASP A 243 -6.48 -5.21 1.86
C ASP A 243 -5.46 -5.16 2.99
N THR A 244 -4.61 -4.16 2.94
CA THR A 244 -3.58 -3.92 3.94
C THR A 244 -3.98 -2.86 4.96
N VAL A 245 -5.26 -2.44 4.95
CA VAL A 245 -5.75 -1.49 5.96
C VAL A 245 -5.81 -2.16 7.33
N MET A 246 -4.90 -1.72 8.21
CA MET A 246 -4.73 -2.25 9.56
C MET A 246 -4.11 -1.19 10.48
N PRO A 247 -3.94 -1.46 11.79
CA PRO A 247 -3.22 -0.55 12.67
C PRO A 247 -1.77 -0.35 12.21
N GLY A 248 -1.32 0.90 12.14
CA GLY A 248 0.04 1.24 11.73
C GLY A 248 0.43 2.67 12.10
N LEU A 249 1.45 3.20 11.46
CA LEU A 249 1.96 4.55 11.66
C LEU A 249 1.76 5.37 10.39
N SER A 250 1.36 6.64 10.51
CA SER A 250 1.23 7.54 9.35
C SER A 250 2.53 7.61 8.53
N ALA A 251 3.66 7.38 9.18
CA ALA A 251 4.98 7.31 8.56
C ALA A 251 5.10 6.16 7.53
N TYR A 252 4.35 5.06 7.69
CA TYR A 252 4.38 3.94 6.74
C TYR A 252 3.74 4.34 5.42
N ASP A 253 2.53 4.92 5.47
CA ASP A 253 1.81 5.36 4.28
C ASP A 253 2.59 6.45 3.53
N PHE A 254 3.06 7.47 4.27
CA PHE A 254 3.89 8.51 3.69
C PHE A 254 5.16 7.93 3.06
N GLY A 255 5.83 7.03 3.77
CA GLY A 255 7.10 6.45 3.36
C GLY A 255 6.99 5.57 2.12
N ASP A 256 5.94 4.75 2.01
CA ASP A 256 5.75 3.88 0.84
C ASP A 256 5.45 4.69 -0.42
N SER A 257 4.67 5.79 -0.29
CA SER A 257 4.44 6.72 -1.40
C SER A 257 5.74 7.41 -1.87
N ILE A 258 6.60 7.84 -0.93
CA ILE A 258 7.89 8.45 -1.26
C ILE A 258 8.81 7.44 -1.94
N ARG A 259 8.89 6.22 -1.42
CA ARG A 259 9.70 5.13 -1.97
C ARG A 259 9.38 4.86 -3.45
N THR A 260 8.10 4.92 -3.80
CA THR A 260 7.63 4.60 -5.15
C THR A 260 7.56 5.80 -6.09
N GLY A 261 7.43 7.03 -5.56
CA GLY A 261 7.13 8.22 -6.38
C GLY A 261 8.19 9.32 -6.37
N ALA A 262 9.07 9.39 -5.37
CA ALA A 262 10.10 10.44 -5.30
C ALA A 262 11.46 9.96 -5.85
N ASN A 263 11.44 9.30 -7.00
CA ASN A 263 12.63 8.84 -7.73
C ASN A 263 12.34 8.80 -9.24
N ASP A 264 13.40 8.70 -10.04
CA ASP A 264 13.34 8.74 -11.50
C ASP A 264 13.65 7.39 -12.18
N CYS A 265 13.69 6.30 -11.43
CA CYS A 265 14.11 5.00 -11.95
C CYS A 265 13.07 3.91 -11.75
N ALA A 266 13.23 2.81 -12.49
CA ALA A 266 12.50 1.58 -12.22
C ALA A 266 12.98 0.95 -10.90
N GLU A 267 12.08 0.23 -10.20
CA GLU A 267 12.38 -0.43 -8.93
C GLU A 267 13.55 -1.44 -9.05
N ASP A 268 13.76 -1.99 -10.24
CA ASP A 268 14.77 -3.01 -10.56
C ASP A 268 15.89 -2.51 -11.45
N GLU A 269 16.19 -1.17 -11.46
CA GLU A 269 17.27 -0.59 -12.27
C GLU A 269 18.63 -1.21 -11.92
N PRO A 270 19.29 -1.92 -12.84
CA PRO A 270 20.55 -2.58 -12.55
C PRO A 270 21.74 -1.59 -12.50
N ASP A 271 21.62 -0.45 -13.15
CA ASP A 271 22.65 0.60 -13.18
C ASP A 271 22.38 1.61 -12.06
N GLN A 272 23.02 1.40 -10.93
CA GLN A 272 22.82 2.23 -9.74
C GLN A 272 23.20 3.70 -9.94
N SER A 273 23.96 4.04 -10.98
CA SER A 273 24.27 5.44 -11.33
C SER A 273 23.08 6.21 -11.90
N LYS A 274 22.00 5.51 -12.27
CA LYS A 274 20.75 6.10 -12.76
C LYS A 274 19.68 6.21 -11.67
N VAL A 275 19.96 5.76 -10.47
CA VAL A 275 19.02 5.79 -9.36
C VAL A 275 19.19 7.09 -8.60
N HIS A 276 18.17 7.96 -8.62
CA HIS A 276 18.22 9.26 -7.93
C HIS A 276 16.97 9.46 -7.07
N PHE A 277 17.21 9.82 -5.81
CA PHE A 277 16.16 10.34 -4.93
C PHE A 277 15.91 11.82 -5.26
N ASP A 278 14.66 12.16 -5.56
CA ASP A 278 14.27 13.52 -5.89
C ASP A 278 13.71 14.23 -4.66
N LEU A 279 14.55 15.08 -4.03
CA LEU A 279 14.14 15.87 -2.86
C LEU A 279 13.04 16.89 -3.20
N HIS A 280 12.96 17.37 -4.45
CA HIS A 280 11.89 18.27 -4.86
C HIS A 280 10.55 17.54 -4.94
N LEU A 281 10.51 16.35 -5.52
CA LEU A 281 9.28 15.52 -5.51
C LEU A 281 8.89 15.12 -4.08
N TYR A 282 9.86 14.82 -3.22
CA TYR A 282 9.61 14.62 -1.79
C TYR A 282 8.91 15.85 -1.17
N GLU A 283 9.39 17.06 -1.43
CA GLU A 283 8.79 18.31 -0.93
C GLU A 283 7.38 18.52 -1.49
N VAL A 284 7.16 18.27 -2.77
CA VAL A 284 5.84 18.34 -3.43
C VAL A 284 4.84 17.42 -2.75
N PHE A 285 5.23 16.16 -2.53
CA PHE A 285 4.39 15.18 -1.85
C PHE A 285 4.13 15.57 -0.40
N ALA A 286 5.18 15.93 0.36
CA ALA A 286 5.08 16.30 1.76
C ALA A 286 4.11 17.48 1.96
N LYS A 287 4.22 18.53 1.14
CA LYS A 287 3.31 19.69 1.20
C LYS A 287 1.88 19.29 0.84
N GLY A 288 1.67 18.47 -0.17
CA GLY A 288 0.35 17.96 -0.55
C GLY A 288 -0.28 17.14 0.58
N TYR A 289 0.43 16.16 1.10
CA TYR A 289 -0.03 15.28 2.19
C TYR A 289 -0.37 16.06 3.46
N LEU A 290 0.55 16.92 3.90
CA LEU A 290 0.35 17.74 5.12
C LEU A 290 -0.72 18.81 4.96
N SER A 291 -1.04 19.26 3.75
CA SER A 291 -2.13 20.21 3.52
C SER A 291 -3.50 19.65 3.94
N THR A 292 -3.65 18.34 3.91
CA THR A 292 -4.91 17.63 4.23
C THR A 292 -4.82 16.81 5.52
N ALA A 293 -3.68 16.18 5.83
CA ALA A 293 -3.49 15.38 7.05
C ALA A 293 -2.91 16.17 8.22
N GLY A 294 -2.17 17.24 7.96
CA GLY A 294 -1.31 17.89 8.95
C GLY A 294 -2.03 18.48 10.18
N SER A 295 -3.33 18.82 10.04
CA SER A 295 -4.14 19.36 11.14
C SER A 295 -4.43 18.36 12.27
N THR A 296 -4.37 17.07 11.98
CA THR A 296 -4.62 15.97 12.93
C THR A 296 -3.33 15.29 13.41
N MET A 297 -2.18 15.73 12.92
CA MET A 297 -0.87 15.17 13.24
C MET A 297 -0.13 15.98 14.31
N HIS A 298 0.44 15.29 15.29
CA HIS A 298 1.32 15.90 16.28
C HIS A 298 2.70 16.21 15.66
N THR A 299 3.46 17.13 16.28
CA THR A 299 4.83 17.46 15.84
C THR A 299 5.74 16.24 15.72
N ALA A 300 5.68 15.31 16.68
CA ALA A 300 6.44 14.07 16.62
C ALA A 300 6.05 13.18 15.43
N GLU A 301 4.75 13.08 15.12
CA GLU A 301 4.27 12.37 13.92
C GLU A 301 4.79 13.03 12.63
N LYS A 302 4.72 14.35 12.51
CA LYS A 302 5.25 15.06 11.35
C LYS A 302 6.74 14.76 11.15
N LYS A 303 7.54 14.82 12.23
CA LYS A 303 8.97 14.46 12.17
C LYS A 303 9.21 13.01 11.78
N SER A 304 8.34 12.08 12.22
CA SER A 304 8.44 10.68 11.88
C SER A 304 8.22 10.38 10.40
N LEU A 305 7.62 11.28 9.62
CA LEU A 305 7.41 11.10 8.18
C LEU A 305 8.72 10.97 7.40
N ALA A 306 9.76 11.76 7.77
CA ALA A 306 11.07 11.63 7.16
C ALA A 306 11.71 10.25 7.45
N TRP A 307 11.54 9.76 8.69
CA TRP A 307 11.93 8.39 9.05
C TRP A 307 11.11 7.36 8.29
N GLY A 308 9.82 7.58 8.07
CA GLY A 308 8.96 6.71 7.26
C GLY A 308 9.51 6.53 5.85
N ALA A 309 9.86 7.61 5.16
CA ALA A 309 10.46 7.56 3.82
C ALA A 309 11.72 6.69 3.79
N LYS A 310 12.66 6.93 4.72
CA LYS A 310 13.90 6.16 4.83
C LYS A 310 13.64 4.70 5.18
N LEU A 311 12.77 4.43 6.18
CA LEU A 311 12.58 3.08 6.71
C LEU A 311 11.73 2.19 5.79
N MET A 312 10.70 2.71 5.12
CA MET A 312 9.96 1.91 4.14
C MET A 312 10.84 1.53 2.96
N THR A 313 11.71 2.43 2.52
CA THR A 313 12.70 2.12 1.48
C THR A 313 13.72 1.08 1.95
N LEU A 314 14.28 1.24 3.16
CA LEU A 314 15.22 0.28 3.74
C LEU A 314 14.58 -1.10 3.94
N GLU A 315 13.37 -1.15 4.51
CA GLU A 315 12.63 -2.39 4.75
C GLU A 315 12.36 -3.15 3.46
N CYS A 316 11.92 -2.43 2.41
CA CYS A 316 11.68 -3.03 1.10
C CYS A 316 12.97 -3.64 0.53
N GLY A 317 14.10 -2.93 0.61
CA GLY A 317 15.40 -3.45 0.21
C GLY A 317 15.85 -4.68 1.02
N ILE A 318 15.63 -4.68 2.35
CA ILE A 318 15.90 -5.82 3.21
C ILE A 318 15.05 -7.03 2.78
N ARG A 319 13.75 -6.84 2.50
CA ARG A 319 12.84 -7.91 2.05
C ARG A 319 13.27 -8.50 0.72
N PHE A 320 13.66 -7.68 -0.27
CA PHE A 320 14.18 -8.16 -1.55
C PHE A 320 15.47 -8.97 -1.38
N LEU A 321 16.40 -8.49 -0.53
CA LEU A 321 17.66 -9.20 -0.31
C LEU A 321 17.47 -10.49 0.47
N THR A 322 16.51 -10.53 1.41
CA THR A 322 16.13 -11.74 2.14
C THR A 322 15.61 -12.80 1.17
N ASP A 323 14.64 -12.44 0.33
CA ASP A 323 14.09 -13.35 -0.68
C ASP A 323 15.15 -13.83 -1.68
N TYR A 324 16.07 -12.94 -2.08
CA TYR A 324 17.23 -13.34 -2.90
C TYR A 324 18.08 -14.43 -2.22
N LEU A 325 18.36 -14.29 -0.92
CA LEU A 325 19.12 -15.29 -0.16
C LEU A 325 18.35 -16.62 -0.01
N GLU A 326 17.03 -16.55 0.11
CA GLU A 326 16.13 -17.71 0.27
C GLU A 326 15.81 -18.40 -1.05
N GLY A 327 16.09 -17.79 -2.22
CA GLY A 327 15.93 -18.41 -3.53
C GLY A 327 14.87 -17.81 -4.43
N ASP A 328 14.48 -16.57 -4.17
CA ASP A 328 13.52 -15.81 -4.99
C ASP A 328 12.13 -16.46 -5.03
N HIS A 329 11.56 -16.78 -3.87
CA HIS A 329 10.28 -17.48 -3.75
C HIS A 329 9.09 -16.59 -3.45
N TYR A 330 9.32 -15.44 -2.80
CA TYR A 330 8.25 -14.55 -2.36
C TYR A 330 7.87 -13.55 -3.45
N PHE A 331 8.85 -12.84 -4.02
CA PHE A 331 8.59 -11.87 -5.07
C PHE A 331 8.71 -12.51 -6.44
N HIS A 332 7.78 -12.19 -7.34
CA HIS A 332 7.89 -12.63 -8.73
C HIS A 332 9.14 -12.04 -9.38
N ILE A 333 9.98 -12.90 -9.95
CA ILE A 333 11.18 -12.51 -10.69
C ILE A 333 11.01 -12.77 -12.19
N ALA A 334 11.46 -11.81 -13.02
CA ALA A 334 11.48 -11.95 -14.49
C ALA A 334 12.84 -12.38 -15.03
N ARG A 335 13.89 -12.30 -14.21
CA ARG A 335 15.29 -12.57 -14.62
C ARG A 335 16.15 -12.97 -13.41
N PRO A 336 17.32 -13.60 -13.63
CA PRO A 336 18.29 -13.81 -12.56
C PRO A 336 18.72 -12.49 -11.89
N ASN A 337 18.95 -12.53 -10.59
CA ASN A 337 19.33 -11.36 -9.75
C ASN A 337 18.28 -10.24 -9.69
N HIS A 338 17.05 -10.45 -10.12
CA HIS A 338 16.02 -9.41 -10.12
C HIS A 338 15.82 -8.79 -8.73
N ASN A 339 15.69 -9.62 -7.69
CA ASN A 339 15.55 -9.13 -6.31
C ASN A 339 16.83 -8.48 -5.76
N LEU A 340 18.00 -8.89 -6.24
CA LEU A 340 19.25 -8.23 -5.87
C LEU A 340 19.33 -6.81 -6.46
N ASP A 341 18.94 -6.63 -7.73
CA ASP A 341 18.90 -5.31 -8.35
C ASP A 341 17.87 -4.41 -7.66
N ARG A 342 16.68 -4.93 -7.35
CA ARG A 342 15.66 -4.22 -6.55
C ARG A 342 16.22 -3.79 -5.19
N ALA A 343 16.90 -4.68 -4.47
CA ALA A 343 17.51 -4.34 -3.18
C ALA A 343 18.54 -3.22 -3.31
N ARG A 344 19.38 -3.27 -4.33
CA ARG A 344 20.41 -2.25 -4.60
C ARG A 344 19.80 -0.89 -4.91
N THR A 345 18.74 -0.86 -5.71
CA THR A 345 17.98 0.37 -5.98
C THR A 345 17.46 0.99 -4.68
N GLN A 346 16.83 0.22 -3.81
CA GLN A 346 16.35 0.71 -2.53
C GLN A 346 17.52 1.22 -1.64
N PHE A 347 18.62 0.50 -1.57
CA PHE A 347 19.78 0.93 -0.76
C PHE A 347 20.44 2.18 -1.30
N THR A 348 20.41 2.38 -2.61
CA THR A 348 20.93 3.62 -3.22
C THR A 348 20.03 4.81 -2.87
N LEU A 349 18.72 4.65 -2.92
CA LEU A 349 17.77 5.68 -2.48
C LEU A 349 17.94 6.00 -0.99
N VAL A 350 18.06 4.99 -0.12
CA VAL A 350 18.29 5.19 1.33
C VAL A 350 19.55 6.02 1.57
N ARG A 351 20.65 5.74 0.86
CA ARG A 351 21.90 6.47 1.02
C ARG A 351 21.73 7.94 0.65
N GLN A 352 21.05 8.22 -0.46
CA GLN A 352 20.77 9.59 -0.89
C GLN A 352 19.81 10.33 0.04
N MET A 353 18.80 9.62 0.62
CA MET A 353 17.96 10.19 1.67
C MET A 353 18.76 10.56 2.92
N GLU A 354 19.75 9.76 3.29
CA GLU A 354 20.65 10.07 4.42
C GLU A 354 21.47 11.32 4.20
N ASP A 355 21.95 11.55 2.96
CA ASP A 355 22.72 12.74 2.60
C ASP A 355 21.91 14.04 2.76
N VAL A 356 20.58 13.98 2.68
CA VAL A 356 19.66 15.13 2.76
C VAL A 356 18.65 15.02 3.90
N PHE A 357 18.88 14.15 4.88
CA PHE A 357 17.88 13.79 5.91
C PHE A 357 17.41 14.98 6.75
N ASP A 358 18.32 15.92 7.09
CA ASP A 358 17.97 17.14 7.81
C ASP A 358 17.01 18.03 6.97
N GLN A 359 17.23 18.09 5.66
CA GLN A 359 16.35 18.83 4.75
C GLN A 359 14.98 18.15 4.66
N MET A 360 14.94 16.83 4.55
CA MET A 360 13.68 16.07 4.57
C MET A 360 12.89 16.33 5.86
N THR A 361 13.56 16.36 7.01
CA THR A 361 12.94 16.62 8.31
C THR A 361 12.41 18.06 8.39
N ALA A 362 13.17 19.04 7.92
CA ALA A 362 12.74 20.44 7.89
C ALA A 362 11.53 20.68 6.96
N ILE A 363 11.41 19.92 5.87
CA ILE A 363 10.26 20.01 4.95
C ILE A 363 8.98 19.53 5.62
N VAL A 364 9.00 18.42 6.36
CA VAL A 364 7.79 17.85 6.99
C VAL A 364 7.45 18.49 8.33
N CYS A 365 8.40 19.14 8.99
CA CYS A 365 8.21 19.83 10.26
C CYS A 365 9.11 21.07 10.31
N PRO A 366 8.69 22.21 9.68
CA PRO A 366 9.42 23.45 9.75
C PRO A 366 9.58 23.95 11.21
N GLU A 367 10.67 24.66 11.52
CA GLU A 367 10.95 25.21 12.87
C GLU A 367 9.83 26.13 13.39
N THR A 368 9.03 26.70 12.49
CA THR A 368 7.86 27.54 12.85
C THR A 368 6.71 26.75 13.46
N ASP A 369 6.72 25.43 13.37
CA ASP A 369 5.70 24.54 13.94
C ASP A 369 6.11 24.01 15.34
N LEU A 370 7.24 24.48 15.90
CA LEU A 370 7.73 24.19 17.24
C LEU A 370 7.36 25.29 18.22
#